data_6c94647ac7701038aff94f54932ab579
#
_entry.id   6c94647ac7701038aff94f54932ab579
#
_cell.length_a   1.000
_cell.length_b   1.000
_cell.length_c   1.000
_cell.angle_alpha   90.00
_cell.angle_beta   90.00
_cell.angle_gamma   90.00
#
_symmetry.space_group_name_H-M   'P 1'
#
loop_
_entity.id
_entity.type
_entity.pdbx_description
1 polymer ?
#
loop_
_entity_poly.entity_id
_entity_poly.type
_entity_poly.pdbx_seq_one_letter_code
_entity_poly.pdbx_strand_id
1 'polypeptide(L)'
;MNVTIISLLMGRSFGLDPADMLDLGLGAMLHDIGKIELPERMRHRDDAFSATEARLYEEHVAHGVTIGRKMGLSAGAMLVVAQHHEHADGSGFPLRLNADRMTAAARIVSLVNRYDNLCNPHSPGRALTPHESLSLLFAQGKN
;
A
#
# COMPACT_ATOMS: atom_id res chain seq x y z
N MET A 1 -6.21 8.80 8.77
CA MET A 1 -5.82 9.56 7.57
C MET A 1 -6.30 8.81 6.34
N ASN A 2 -6.73 9.53 5.31
CA ASN A 2 -7.28 8.89 4.12
C ASN A 2 -6.21 8.71 3.05
N VAL A 3 -5.73 7.48 2.87
CA VAL A 3 -4.71 7.13 1.87
C VAL A 3 -5.15 7.53 0.47
N THR A 4 -6.43 7.35 0.13
CA THR A 4 -6.96 7.68 -1.19
C THR A 4 -6.82 9.18 -1.50
N ILE A 5 -7.22 10.04 -0.58
CA ILE A 5 -7.16 11.50 -0.79
C ILE A 5 -5.72 11.95 -0.96
N ILE A 6 -4.82 11.50 -0.10
CA ILE A 6 -3.41 11.89 -0.17
C ILE A 6 -2.78 11.37 -1.45
N SER A 7 -3.08 10.13 -1.82
CA SER A 7 -2.58 9.55 -3.07
C SER A 7 -3.04 10.35 -4.28
N LEU A 8 -4.31 10.76 -4.33
CA LEU A 8 -4.83 11.57 -5.42
C LEU A 8 -4.15 12.95 -5.49
N LEU A 9 -3.92 13.59 -4.34
CA LEU A 9 -3.19 14.86 -4.30
C LEU A 9 -1.76 14.70 -4.82
N MET A 10 -1.08 13.62 -4.45
CA MET A 10 0.26 13.33 -4.96
C MET A 10 0.25 13.03 -6.46
N GLY A 11 -0.69 12.23 -6.93
CA GLY A 11 -0.83 11.92 -8.36
C GLY A 11 -1.02 13.20 -9.19
N ARG A 12 -1.84 14.11 -8.70
CA ARG A 12 -2.04 15.41 -9.33
C ARG A 12 -0.74 16.22 -9.38
N SER A 13 -0.01 16.26 -8.27
CA SER A 13 1.27 16.98 -8.20
C SER A 13 2.31 16.41 -9.16
N PHE A 14 2.32 15.10 -9.37
CA PHE A 14 3.22 14.43 -10.32
C PHE A 14 2.71 14.48 -11.77
N GLY A 15 1.54 15.05 -12.00
CA GLY A 15 1.03 15.24 -13.36
C GLY A 15 0.52 13.96 -14.02
N LEU A 16 0.00 13.01 -13.25
CA LEU A 16 -0.63 11.81 -13.82
C LEU A 16 -1.81 12.19 -14.70
N ASP A 17 -1.96 11.50 -15.84
CA ASP A 17 -3.08 11.75 -16.73
C ASP A 17 -4.41 11.25 -16.13
N PRO A 18 -5.58 11.62 -16.70
CA PRO A 18 -6.88 11.24 -16.13
C PRO A 18 -7.08 9.74 -15.98
N ALA A 19 -6.58 8.92 -16.91
CA ALA A 19 -6.71 7.46 -16.81
C ALA A 19 -5.90 6.92 -15.66
N ASP A 20 -4.66 7.37 -15.50
CA ASP A 20 -3.80 6.96 -14.38
C ASP A 20 -4.33 7.48 -13.05
N MET A 21 -4.93 8.68 -13.03
CA MET A 21 -5.57 9.22 -11.82
C MET A 21 -6.76 8.35 -11.38
N LEU A 22 -7.55 7.86 -12.34
CA LEU A 22 -8.68 6.98 -12.03
C LEU A 22 -8.17 5.64 -11.46
N ASP A 23 -7.16 5.04 -12.07
CA ASP A 23 -6.53 3.82 -11.61
C ASP A 23 -5.94 4.00 -10.19
N LEU A 24 -5.29 5.13 -9.96
CA LEU A 24 -4.75 5.48 -8.66
C LEU A 24 -5.84 5.57 -7.60
N GLY A 25 -6.92 6.29 -7.89
CA GLY A 25 -8.04 6.47 -6.96
C GLY A 25 -8.74 5.17 -6.62
N LEU A 26 -9.10 4.38 -7.63
CA LEU A 26 -9.76 3.09 -7.43
C LEU A 26 -8.83 2.09 -6.71
N GLY A 27 -7.58 2.02 -7.13
CA GLY A 27 -6.60 1.15 -6.49
C GLY A 27 -6.36 1.53 -5.04
N ALA A 28 -6.25 2.82 -4.74
CA ALA A 28 -6.06 3.29 -3.37
C ALA A 28 -7.29 3.00 -2.49
N MET A 29 -8.51 3.20 -3.00
CA MET A 29 -9.73 2.88 -2.25
C MET A 29 -9.83 1.40 -1.91
N LEU A 30 -9.36 0.53 -2.78
CA LEU A 30 -9.56 -0.91 -2.69
C LEU A 30 -8.28 -1.68 -2.37
N HIS A 31 -7.17 -0.97 -2.06
CA HIS A 31 -5.87 -1.63 -1.88
C HIS A 31 -5.88 -2.72 -0.80
N ASP A 32 -6.64 -2.55 0.27
CA ASP A 32 -6.75 -3.49 1.38
C ASP A 32 -7.99 -4.37 1.33
N ILE A 33 -8.73 -4.40 0.22
CA ILE A 33 -9.99 -5.17 0.13
C ILE A 33 -9.77 -6.67 0.43
N GLY A 34 -8.59 -7.19 0.12
CA GLY A 34 -8.25 -8.59 0.39
C GLY A 34 -8.24 -8.96 1.87
N LYS A 35 -8.16 -7.97 2.77
CA LYS A 35 -8.18 -8.23 4.22
C LYS A 35 -9.50 -8.81 4.71
N ILE A 36 -10.60 -8.70 3.95
CA ILE A 36 -11.87 -9.33 4.32
C ILE A 36 -11.76 -10.85 4.38
N GLU A 37 -10.80 -11.45 3.69
CA GLU A 37 -10.53 -12.89 3.71
C GLU A 37 -9.67 -13.32 4.92
N LEU A 38 -9.15 -12.36 5.69
CA LEU A 38 -8.35 -12.66 6.88
C LEU A 38 -9.23 -12.70 8.13
N PRO A 39 -8.87 -13.51 9.15
CA PRO A 39 -9.48 -13.41 10.47
C PRO A 39 -9.38 -11.97 10.97
N GLU A 40 -10.41 -11.50 11.66
CA GLU A 40 -10.48 -10.11 12.11
C GLU A 40 -9.26 -9.66 12.90
N ARG A 41 -8.75 -10.52 13.79
CA ARG A 41 -7.55 -10.26 14.58
C ARG A 41 -6.29 -10.05 13.76
N MET A 42 -6.28 -10.49 12.50
CA MET A 42 -5.13 -10.43 11.61
C MET A 42 -5.21 -9.32 10.55
N ARG A 43 -6.25 -8.50 10.60
CA ARG A 43 -6.45 -7.42 9.60
C ARG A 43 -5.49 -6.24 9.77
N HIS A 44 -4.78 -6.18 10.90
CA HIS A 44 -3.74 -5.20 11.17
C HIS A 44 -2.43 -5.92 11.43
N ARG A 45 -1.36 -5.46 10.80
CA ARG A 45 -0.05 -6.04 11.01
C ARG A 45 0.37 -5.83 12.48
N ASP A 46 0.88 -6.91 13.08
CA ASP A 46 1.37 -6.91 14.45
C ASP A 46 2.77 -7.53 14.47
N ASP A 47 3.71 -6.88 15.15
CA ASP A 47 5.08 -7.40 15.31
C ASP A 47 5.09 -8.71 16.10
N ALA A 48 4.03 -9.00 16.85
CA ALA A 48 3.87 -10.26 17.57
C ALA A 48 3.42 -11.43 16.69
N PHE A 49 3.15 -11.19 15.38
CA PHE A 49 2.80 -12.28 14.48
C PHE A 49 3.92 -13.30 14.38
N SER A 50 3.56 -14.59 14.44
CA SER A 50 4.48 -15.66 14.06
C SER A 50 4.81 -15.56 12.57
N ALA A 51 5.83 -16.29 12.12
CA ALA A 51 6.17 -16.34 10.69
C ALA A 51 4.98 -16.82 9.84
N THR A 52 4.21 -17.79 10.33
CA THR A 52 3.01 -18.28 9.66
C THR A 52 1.93 -17.21 9.59
N GLU A 53 1.69 -16.48 10.68
CA GLU A 53 0.70 -15.40 10.72
C GLU A 53 1.11 -14.24 9.80
N ALA A 54 2.39 -13.89 9.76
CA ALA A 54 2.90 -12.88 8.85
C ALA A 54 2.67 -13.26 7.39
N ARG A 55 2.87 -14.51 7.01
CA ARG A 55 2.58 -15.00 5.66
C ARG A 55 1.10 -14.92 5.33
N LEU A 56 0.24 -15.33 6.26
CA LEU A 56 -1.21 -15.23 6.10
C LEU A 56 -1.63 -13.76 5.90
N TYR A 57 -1.05 -12.86 6.67
CA TYR A 57 -1.30 -11.44 6.50
C TYR A 57 -0.91 -10.96 5.10
N GLU A 58 0.25 -11.36 4.61
CA GLU A 58 0.74 -10.97 3.28
C GLU A 58 -0.18 -11.49 2.16
N GLU A 59 -0.90 -12.57 2.36
CA GLU A 59 -1.85 -13.13 1.40
C GLU A 59 -3.00 -12.19 1.07
N HIS A 60 -3.26 -11.16 1.89
CA HIS A 60 -4.33 -10.20 1.58
C HIS A 60 -4.12 -9.51 0.23
N VAL A 61 -2.87 -9.37 -0.21
CA VAL A 61 -2.56 -8.80 -1.52
C VAL A 61 -3.11 -9.69 -2.64
N ALA A 62 -2.85 -11.00 -2.58
CA ALA A 62 -3.37 -11.94 -3.56
C ALA A 62 -4.89 -12.04 -3.52
N HIS A 63 -5.48 -12.04 -2.32
CA HIS A 63 -6.94 -12.00 -2.15
C HIS A 63 -7.53 -10.72 -2.77
N GLY A 64 -6.87 -9.59 -2.58
CA GLY A 64 -7.28 -8.32 -3.16
C GLY A 64 -7.29 -8.35 -4.69
N VAL A 65 -6.27 -8.93 -5.31
CA VAL A 65 -6.20 -9.10 -6.76
C VAL A 65 -7.34 -10.00 -7.26
N THR A 66 -7.62 -11.10 -6.57
CA THR A 66 -8.70 -12.01 -6.92
C THR A 66 -10.06 -11.31 -6.86
N ILE A 67 -10.33 -10.57 -5.78
CA ILE A 67 -11.56 -9.81 -5.61
C ILE A 67 -11.67 -8.72 -6.68
N GLY A 68 -10.59 -7.97 -6.91
CA GLY A 68 -10.55 -6.92 -7.92
C GLY A 68 -10.85 -7.44 -9.32
N ARG A 69 -10.34 -8.62 -9.66
CA ARG A 69 -10.64 -9.27 -10.94
C ARG A 69 -12.12 -9.58 -11.08
N LYS A 70 -12.74 -10.10 -10.01
CA LYS A 70 -14.18 -10.40 -10.01
C LYS A 70 -15.03 -9.14 -10.11
N MET A 71 -14.56 -8.03 -9.55
CA MET A 71 -15.24 -6.73 -9.63
C MET A 71 -15.06 -6.04 -10.99
N GLY A 72 -14.17 -6.53 -11.83
CA GLY A 72 -13.88 -5.91 -13.12
C GLY A 72 -13.02 -4.67 -13.02
N LEU A 73 -12.13 -4.58 -12.03
CA LEU A 73 -11.18 -3.46 -11.94
C LEU A 73 -10.28 -3.41 -13.17
N SER A 74 -9.91 -2.18 -13.57
CA SER A 74 -8.95 -1.97 -14.65
C SER A 74 -7.59 -2.60 -14.29
N ALA A 75 -6.80 -2.91 -15.31
CA ALA A 75 -5.46 -3.45 -15.11
C ALA A 75 -4.59 -2.53 -14.26
N GLY A 76 -4.67 -1.21 -14.48
CA GLY A 76 -3.92 -0.22 -13.71
C GLY A 76 -4.31 -0.19 -12.24
N ALA A 77 -5.61 -0.23 -11.93
CA ALA A 77 -6.08 -0.29 -10.54
C ALA A 77 -5.69 -1.60 -9.88
N MET A 78 -5.75 -2.72 -10.59
CA MET A 78 -5.30 -4.02 -10.08
C MET A 78 -3.82 -4.05 -9.76
N LEU A 79 -2.99 -3.36 -10.55
CA LEU A 79 -1.56 -3.25 -10.26
C LEU A 79 -1.30 -2.45 -8.97
N VAL A 80 -2.11 -1.44 -8.68
CA VAL A 80 -2.03 -0.74 -7.40
C VAL A 80 -2.32 -1.71 -6.24
N VAL A 81 -3.39 -2.48 -6.35
CA VAL A 81 -3.75 -3.50 -5.32
C VAL A 81 -2.64 -4.53 -5.17
N ALA A 82 -2.08 -5.00 -6.28
CA ALA A 82 -1.03 -6.03 -6.27
C ALA A 82 0.31 -5.52 -5.72
N GLN A 83 0.61 -4.24 -5.86
CA GLN A 83 1.94 -3.69 -5.61
C GLN A 83 2.02 -2.75 -4.41
N HIS A 84 0.92 -2.50 -3.68
CA HIS A 84 0.91 -1.46 -2.63
C HIS A 84 1.81 -1.78 -1.43
N HIS A 85 2.26 -3.01 -1.26
CA HIS A 85 3.24 -3.40 -0.24
C HIS A 85 4.64 -3.65 -0.83
N GLU A 86 4.81 -3.45 -2.12
CA GLU A 86 6.16 -3.43 -2.70
C GLU A 86 6.85 -2.12 -2.33
N HIS A 87 8.16 -2.18 -2.16
CA HIS A 87 8.96 -1.00 -1.83
C HIS A 87 9.95 -0.70 -2.94
N ALA A 88 10.24 0.58 -3.15
CA ALA A 88 11.13 1.01 -4.24
C ALA A 88 12.51 0.35 -4.21
N ASP A 89 12.99 -0.04 -3.04
CA ASP A 89 14.28 -0.71 -2.83
C ASP A 89 14.23 -2.24 -2.95
N GLY A 90 13.07 -2.82 -3.26
CA GLY A 90 12.88 -4.26 -3.38
C GLY A 90 12.66 -5.00 -2.06
N SER A 91 12.52 -4.29 -0.95
CA SER A 91 12.35 -4.91 0.37
C SER A 91 10.90 -5.27 0.72
N GLY A 92 9.94 -4.93 -0.14
CA GLY A 92 8.53 -5.18 0.10
C GLY A 92 8.09 -6.60 -0.24
N PHE A 93 6.79 -6.76 -0.42
CA PHE A 93 6.18 -8.05 -0.77
C PHE A 93 4.97 -7.84 -1.71
N PRO A 94 4.43 -8.86 -2.38
CA PRO A 94 4.85 -10.26 -2.34
C PRO A 94 6.00 -10.62 -3.29
N LEU A 95 6.26 -9.80 -4.33
CA LEU A 95 7.20 -10.15 -5.40
C LEU A 95 8.57 -9.51 -5.25
N ARG A 96 8.74 -8.64 -4.27
CA ARG A 96 9.97 -7.87 -4.03
C ARG A 96 10.40 -7.06 -5.26
N LEU A 97 9.43 -6.42 -5.87
CA LEU A 97 9.67 -5.53 -7.01
C LEU A 97 10.44 -4.29 -6.54
N ASN A 98 11.32 -3.78 -7.40
CA ASN A 98 11.92 -2.45 -7.21
C ASN A 98 11.10 -1.38 -7.94
N ALA A 99 11.50 -0.12 -7.78
CA ALA A 99 10.80 1.02 -8.38
C ALA A 99 10.58 0.88 -9.88
N ASP A 100 11.55 0.34 -10.61
CA ASP A 100 11.49 0.23 -12.07
C ASP A 100 10.40 -0.73 -12.55
N ARG A 101 9.97 -1.65 -11.70
CA ARG A 101 8.94 -2.65 -12.01
C ARG A 101 7.58 -2.30 -11.43
N MET A 102 7.48 -1.19 -10.73
CA MET A 102 6.22 -0.71 -10.16
C MET A 102 5.63 0.39 -11.04
N THR A 103 4.30 0.42 -11.16
CA THR A 103 3.63 1.55 -11.81
C THR A 103 3.78 2.80 -10.94
N ALA A 104 3.70 3.98 -11.55
CA ALA A 104 3.73 5.25 -10.82
C ALA A 104 2.61 5.30 -9.77
N ALA A 105 1.40 4.89 -10.13
CA ALA A 105 0.26 4.86 -9.21
C ALA A 105 0.53 3.93 -8.02
N ALA A 106 1.07 2.73 -8.25
CA ALA A 106 1.40 1.78 -7.20
C ALA A 106 2.49 2.33 -6.25
N ARG A 107 3.49 3.01 -6.80
CA ARG A 107 4.54 3.65 -6.00
C ARG A 107 3.98 4.72 -5.08
N ILE A 108 3.06 5.53 -5.58
CA ILE A 108 2.40 6.57 -4.79
C ILE A 108 1.62 5.94 -3.63
N VAL A 109 0.77 4.96 -3.90
CA VAL A 109 -0.04 4.31 -2.86
C VAL A 109 0.84 3.59 -1.84
N SER A 110 1.88 2.90 -2.28
CA SER A 110 2.82 2.24 -1.38
C SER A 110 3.46 3.25 -0.41
N LEU A 111 3.94 4.37 -0.93
CA LEU A 111 4.56 5.40 -0.11
C LEU A 111 3.56 6.03 0.86
N VAL A 112 2.38 6.41 0.39
CA VAL A 112 1.34 7.03 1.22
C VAL A 112 0.86 6.06 2.30
N ASN A 113 0.70 4.79 1.96
CA ASN A 113 0.29 3.77 2.92
C ASN A 113 1.31 3.60 4.04
N ARG A 114 2.60 3.58 3.70
CA ARG A 114 3.68 3.53 4.69
C ARG A 114 3.68 4.77 5.60
N TYR A 115 3.51 5.93 5.02
CA TYR A 115 3.38 7.18 5.77
C TYR A 115 2.20 7.14 6.73
N ASP A 116 1.03 6.70 6.25
CA ASP A 116 -0.16 6.59 7.08
C ASP A 116 0.04 5.60 8.24
N ASN A 117 0.65 4.45 7.98
CA ASN A 117 0.93 3.45 9.01
C ASN A 117 1.91 3.97 10.07
N LEU A 118 2.84 4.84 9.71
CA LEU A 118 3.76 5.44 10.67
C LEU A 118 3.07 6.50 11.54
N CYS A 119 2.18 7.31 10.96
CA CYS A 119 1.44 8.36 11.66
C CYS A 119 0.27 7.81 12.48
N ASN A 120 -0.39 6.76 11.99
CA ASN A 120 -1.61 6.19 12.57
C ASN A 120 -1.51 4.66 12.69
N PRO A 121 -0.55 4.14 13.48
CA PRO A 121 -0.42 2.70 13.65
C PRO A 121 -1.59 2.14 14.45
N HIS A 122 -1.82 0.81 14.34
CA HIS A 122 -2.83 0.13 15.13
C HIS A 122 -2.59 0.30 16.65
N SER A 123 -1.32 0.38 17.05
CA SER A 123 -0.93 0.64 18.46
C SER A 123 -0.61 2.12 18.64
N PRO A 124 -1.53 2.94 19.20
CA PRO A 124 -1.37 4.41 19.22
C PRO A 124 -0.09 4.90 19.90
N GLY A 125 0.45 4.16 20.87
CA GLY A 125 1.67 4.53 21.58
C GLY A 125 2.93 4.54 20.70
N ARG A 126 2.84 4.01 19.47
CA ARG A 126 3.96 3.97 18.52
C ARG A 126 3.83 4.99 17.40
N ALA A 127 2.79 5.86 17.47
CA ALA A 127 2.55 6.84 16.42
C ALA A 127 3.73 7.82 16.31
N LEU A 128 4.21 8.02 15.08
CA LEU A 128 5.20 9.03 14.77
C LEU A 128 4.51 10.32 14.32
N THR A 129 5.18 11.45 14.55
CA THR A 129 4.72 12.71 13.97
C THR A 129 4.89 12.67 12.44
N PRO A 130 4.19 13.54 11.69
CA PRO A 130 4.43 13.66 10.24
C PRO A 130 5.89 13.91 9.89
N HIS A 131 6.57 14.75 10.65
CA HIS A 131 8.00 15.04 10.43
C HIS A 131 8.88 13.80 10.63
N GLU A 132 8.68 13.08 11.73
CA GLU A 132 9.41 11.84 12.02
C GLU A 132 9.15 10.79 10.95
N SER A 133 7.91 10.64 10.51
CA SER A 133 7.52 9.70 9.46
C SER A 133 8.21 10.01 8.13
N LEU A 134 8.22 11.28 7.72
CA LEU A 134 8.89 11.72 6.50
C LEU A 134 10.39 11.50 6.57
N SER A 135 11.01 11.80 7.73
CA SER A 135 12.44 11.59 7.95
C SER A 135 12.83 10.13 7.81
N LEU A 136 12.02 9.23 8.39
CA LEU A 136 12.26 7.79 8.33
C LEU A 136 12.15 7.28 6.89
N LEU A 137 11.09 7.66 6.17
CA LEU A 137 10.88 7.24 4.79
C LEU A 137 11.98 7.76 3.87
N PHE A 138 12.43 8.99 4.09
CA PHE A 138 13.53 9.57 3.32
C PHE A 138 14.83 8.82 3.54
N ALA A 139 15.14 8.43 4.76
CA ALA A 139 16.32 7.64 5.08
C ALA A 139 16.28 6.26 4.41
N GLN A 140 15.11 5.60 4.41
CA GLN A 140 14.90 4.30 3.75
C GLN A 140 15.04 4.43 2.23
N GLY A 141 14.58 5.52 1.65
CA GLY A 141 14.65 5.76 0.20
C GLY A 141 16.05 5.99 -0.34
N LYS A 142 17.01 6.27 0.54
CA LYS A 142 18.42 6.45 0.15
C LYS A 142 19.22 5.15 0.11
N ASN A 143 18.67 4.12 0.65
CA ASN A 143 19.27 2.80 0.68
C ASN A 143 18.68 1.96 -0.45
#